data_f971b5ad399921820d48db00c50171e5
#
_entry.id   f971b5ad399921820d48db00c50171e5
#
_cell.length_a   1.000
_cell.length_b   1.000
_cell.length_c   1.000
_cell.angle_alpha   90.00
_cell.angle_beta   90.00
_cell.angle_gamma   90.00
#
_symmetry.space_group_name_H-M   'P 1'
#
loop_
_entity.id
_entity.type
_entity.pdbx_description
1 polymer ?
#
loop_
_entity_poly.entity_id
_entity_poly.type
_entity_poly.pdbx_seq_one_letter_code
_entity_poly.pdbx_strand_id
1 'polypeptide(L)'
;MKQLLEYLSQNPLLAICICLALGYCIGLIKIRTFALGATIGTLLVGFILSRFTSFTIPGILVTLFSLFFCFTLGYEAGPAFFKSLKSNGIKFIIQAVFFCVCAFIFLYVLDLTGILDRDTIIGMAAGALTQTSILTVAENLGDMASITYAVTYITGTLLAILFASVIGPKLLRTSPILAAKHKIEKTKTKSVVADETGDVRMSPVFPRAFVMEMGSKYIGKSIETLEDDFGHSLEVVKVFREGKETTFDQECLIQQDDVLTIISPIQQMIAFDDEFAREVSDKKYVSLEIMTKEIIVTETMGRSIVDFLSASGVVLHTIVSAKGKKLTVTDEVSLSKGMVLKVSGVEASIRKVAHQIGYVKEVGSATDVPFVFAALALSVVFGALKFAGFGLGDSTCALILGLVCGWFHNKNPKYGKFPEGARWFLKSIGLNLFIAVKALTTGLFALNLHMLMILGIGIVATLVPHIVTLLFSKHVLKMDDADVLGGQCGSGTCTAALNSLIDSAGSLVFTASYATTNAVANILLTALGIVLSALL
;
A
#
# COMPACT_ATOMS: atom_id res chain seq x y z
N MET A 1 4.70 -24.58 35.16
CA MET A 1 5.29 -23.36 34.62
C MET A 1 6.79 -23.49 34.31
N LYS A 2 7.65 -23.88 35.28
CA LYS A 2 9.09 -24.09 35.04
C LYS A 2 9.40 -25.06 33.89
N GLN A 3 8.77 -26.24 33.87
CA GLN A 3 8.96 -27.23 32.79
C GLN A 3 8.56 -26.72 31.41
N LEU A 4 7.49 -25.92 31.32
CA LEU A 4 7.08 -25.31 30.05
C LEU A 4 8.10 -24.26 29.56
N LEU A 5 8.64 -23.45 30.47
CA LEU A 5 9.65 -22.46 30.14
C LEU A 5 10.97 -23.10 29.72
N GLU A 6 11.35 -24.18 30.39
CA GLU A 6 12.53 -24.98 30.04
C GLU A 6 12.36 -25.64 28.67
N TYR A 7 11.18 -26.19 28.37
CA TYR A 7 10.86 -26.72 27.05
C TYR A 7 10.90 -25.64 25.97
N LEU A 8 10.39 -24.42 26.24
CA LEU A 8 10.45 -23.29 25.32
C LEU A 8 11.89 -22.84 25.04
N SER A 9 12.76 -22.81 26.07
CA SER A 9 14.16 -22.41 25.88
C SER A 9 14.93 -23.39 25.01
N GLN A 10 14.59 -24.67 25.09
CA GLN A 10 15.18 -25.72 24.25
C GLN A 10 14.61 -25.76 22.82
N ASN A 11 13.46 -25.10 22.58
CA ASN A 11 12.77 -25.08 21.29
C ASN A 11 12.53 -23.65 20.77
N PRO A 12 13.57 -22.93 20.30
CA PRO A 12 13.45 -21.55 19.85
C PRO A 12 12.43 -21.36 18.70
N LEU A 13 12.26 -22.36 17.82
CA LEU A 13 11.27 -22.32 16.75
C LEU A 13 9.85 -22.22 17.29
N LEU A 14 9.54 -22.94 18.37
CA LEU A 14 8.24 -22.86 19.03
C LEU A 14 8.00 -21.46 19.58
N ALA A 15 9.01 -20.87 20.23
CA ALA A 15 8.93 -19.50 20.74
C ALA A 15 8.68 -18.49 19.62
N ILE A 16 9.37 -18.61 18.49
CA ILE A 16 9.15 -17.77 17.29
C ILE A 16 7.71 -17.92 16.78
N CYS A 17 7.21 -19.15 16.64
CA CYS A 17 5.83 -19.39 16.19
C CYS A 17 4.80 -18.78 17.15
N ILE A 18 5.01 -18.89 18.46
CA ILE A 18 4.14 -18.27 19.47
C ILE A 18 4.19 -16.73 19.34
N CYS A 19 5.40 -16.16 19.16
CA CYS A 19 5.55 -14.72 18.95
C CYS A 19 4.74 -14.23 17.75
N LEU A 20 4.78 -14.96 16.63
CA LEU A 20 3.99 -14.58 15.46
C LEU A 20 2.50 -14.74 15.73
N ALA A 21 2.06 -15.92 16.17
CA ALA A 21 0.64 -16.21 16.36
C ALA A 21 -0.02 -15.21 17.32
N LEU A 22 0.54 -15.04 18.52
CA LEU A 22 0.00 -14.10 19.50
C LEU A 22 0.26 -12.64 19.09
N GLY A 23 1.39 -12.36 18.44
CA GLY A 23 1.72 -11.04 17.94
C GLY A 23 0.74 -10.53 16.90
N TYR A 24 0.34 -11.38 15.95
CA TYR A 24 -0.70 -11.05 14.99
C TYR A 24 -2.06 -10.85 15.66
N CYS A 25 -2.44 -11.70 16.62
CA CYS A 25 -3.66 -11.52 17.40
C CYS A 25 -3.68 -10.17 18.15
N ILE A 26 -2.59 -9.82 18.83
CA ILE A 26 -2.43 -8.53 19.51
C ILE A 26 -2.44 -7.37 18.50
N GLY A 27 -1.82 -7.56 17.34
CA GLY A 27 -1.79 -6.59 16.25
C GLY A 27 -3.16 -6.23 15.68
N LEU A 28 -4.16 -7.11 15.81
CA LEU A 28 -5.54 -6.85 15.42
C LEU A 28 -6.29 -5.92 16.38
N ILE A 29 -5.74 -5.65 17.57
CA ILE A 29 -6.36 -4.75 18.55
C ILE A 29 -6.39 -3.34 17.96
N LYS A 30 -7.60 -2.81 17.80
CA LYS A 30 -7.85 -1.44 17.33
C LYS A 30 -8.18 -0.53 18.51
N ILE A 31 -7.45 0.56 18.63
CA ILE A 31 -7.74 1.63 19.58
C ILE A 31 -8.25 2.81 18.76
N ARG A 32 -9.57 2.97 18.69
CA ARG A 32 -10.26 3.93 17.81
C ARG A 32 -9.90 3.66 16.34
N THR A 33 -9.19 4.58 15.69
CA THR A 33 -8.74 4.50 14.28
C THR A 33 -7.35 3.87 14.12
N PHE A 34 -6.63 3.61 15.21
CA PHE A 34 -5.28 3.06 15.20
C PHE A 34 -5.31 1.56 15.47
N ALA A 35 -4.71 0.75 14.57
CA ALA A 35 -4.42 -0.66 14.81
C ALA A 35 -2.96 -0.80 15.26
N LEU A 36 -2.72 -1.57 16.33
CA LEU A 36 -1.37 -1.79 16.87
C LEU A 36 -0.41 -2.34 15.79
N GLY A 37 -0.90 -3.23 14.95
CA GLY A 37 -0.14 -3.88 13.88
C GLY A 37 0.65 -5.11 14.35
N ALA A 38 0.83 -6.06 13.45
CA ALA A 38 1.48 -7.34 13.75
C ALA A 38 2.92 -7.18 14.25
N THR A 39 3.66 -6.20 13.74
CA THR A 39 5.06 -5.94 14.11
C THR A 39 5.19 -5.57 15.59
N ILE A 40 4.36 -4.64 16.08
CA ILE A 40 4.35 -4.25 17.50
C ILE A 40 3.90 -5.43 18.37
N GLY A 41 2.83 -6.12 17.94
CA GLY A 41 2.34 -7.29 18.66
C GLY A 41 3.40 -8.37 18.81
N THR A 42 4.09 -8.71 17.72
CA THR A 42 5.19 -9.70 17.73
C THR A 42 6.35 -9.29 18.64
N LEU A 43 6.72 -8.03 18.59
CA LEU A 43 7.79 -7.47 19.41
C LEU A 43 7.42 -7.53 20.91
N LEU A 44 6.20 -7.15 21.29
CA LEU A 44 5.73 -7.22 22.67
C LEU A 44 5.72 -8.66 23.21
N VAL A 45 5.19 -9.61 22.42
CA VAL A 45 5.19 -11.03 22.82
C VAL A 45 6.62 -11.55 22.98
N GLY A 46 7.52 -11.21 22.06
CA GLY A 46 8.93 -11.60 22.13
C GLY A 46 9.61 -11.07 23.40
N PHE A 47 9.42 -9.81 23.75
CA PHE A 47 9.96 -9.24 24.99
C PHE A 47 9.35 -9.86 26.25
N ILE A 48 8.05 -10.19 26.25
CA ILE A 48 7.42 -10.87 27.38
C ILE A 48 8.02 -12.27 27.56
N LEU A 49 8.18 -13.03 26.47
CA LEU A 49 8.77 -14.38 26.55
C LEU A 49 10.24 -14.33 26.98
N SER A 50 11.02 -13.41 26.48
CA SER A 50 12.44 -13.24 26.83
C SER A 50 12.66 -12.87 28.31
N ARG A 51 11.61 -12.35 29.01
CA ARG A 51 11.68 -12.08 30.46
C ARG A 51 11.75 -13.35 31.28
N PHE A 52 11.19 -14.43 30.78
CA PHE A 52 11.07 -15.68 31.56
C PHE A 52 12.15 -16.69 31.20
N THR A 53 12.78 -16.59 30.03
CA THR A 53 13.84 -17.51 29.58
C THR A 53 14.69 -16.86 28.48
N SER A 54 15.97 -17.22 28.44
CA SER A 54 16.89 -16.77 27.39
C SER A 54 16.82 -17.70 26.19
N PHE A 55 16.90 -17.13 24.98
CA PHE A 55 16.87 -17.86 23.73
C PHE A 55 18.19 -17.67 22.97
N THR A 56 18.77 -18.78 22.52
CA THR A 56 19.91 -18.76 21.60
C THR A 56 19.42 -19.10 20.20
N ILE A 57 19.41 -18.12 19.31
CA ILE A 57 18.90 -18.25 17.94
C ILE A 57 20.05 -18.00 16.98
N PRO A 58 20.31 -18.91 15.99
CA PRO A 58 21.37 -18.73 15.02
C PRO A 58 21.19 -17.45 14.19
N GLY A 59 22.26 -16.64 14.07
CA GLY A 59 22.25 -15.37 13.35
C GLY A 59 21.85 -15.50 11.85
N ILE A 60 22.11 -16.65 11.24
CA ILE A 60 21.71 -16.92 9.86
C ILE A 60 20.20 -16.77 9.63
N LEU A 61 19.37 -17.06 10.64
CA LEU A 61 17.92 -16.86 10.52
C LEU A 61 17.56 -15.37 10.47
N VAL A 62 18.25 -14.55 11.23
CA VAL A 62 18.08 -13.08 11.20
C VAL A 62 18.38 -12.56 9.79
N THR A 63 19.51 -12.99 9.21
CA THR A 63 19.90 -12.61 7.84
C THR A 63 18.89 -13.10 6.81
N LEU A 64 18.46 -14.36 6.87
CA LEU A 64 17.48 -14.93 5.94
C LEU A 64 16.15 -14.15 5.97
N PHE A 65 15.64 -13.84 7.15
CA PHE A 65 14.38 -13.11 7.30
C PHE A 65 14.49 -11.67 6.82
N SER A 66 15.62 -11.01 7.10
CA SER A 66 15.86 -9.66 6.58
C SER A 66 16.03 -9.63 5.06
N LEU A 67 16.66 -10.64 4.46
CA LEU A 67 16.75 -10.81 3.01
C LEU A 67 15.36 -10.88 2.35
N PHE A 68 14.47 -11.74 2.87
CA PHE A 68 13.11 -11.88 2.35
C PHE A 68 12.33 -10.57 2.45
N PHE A 69 12.44 -9.89 3.57
CA PHE A 69 11.79 -8.60 3.79
C PHE A 69 12.33 -7.53 2.83
N CYS A 70 13.65 -7.32 2.80
CA CYS A 70 14.27 -6.28 2.00
C CYS A 70 14.11 -6.50 0.49
N PHE A 71 14.27 -7.74 0.01
CA PHE A 71 14.05 -8.08 -1.39
C PHE A 71 12.62 -7.77 -1.83
N THR A 72 11.64 -8.20 -1.04
CA THR A 72 10.23 -7.99 -1.37
C THR A 72 9.86 -6.51 -1.32
N LEU A 73 10.38 -5.77 -0.33
CA LEU A 73 10.21 -4.32 -0.22
C LEU A 73 10.75 -3.60 -1.47
N GLY A 74 11.96 -3.98 -1.91
CA GLY A 74 12.57 -3.45 -3.14
C GLY A 74 11.74 -3.80 -4.37
N TYR A 75 11.30 -5.06 -4.50
CA TYR A 75 10.51 -5.52 -5.64
C TYR A 75 9.20 -4.73 -5.79
N GLU A 76 8.49 -4.45 -4.70
CA GLU A 76 7.29 -3.63 -4.71
C GLU A 76 7.57 -2.16 -5.07
N ALA A 77 8.66 -1.59 -4.57
CA ALA A 77 9.03 -0.20 -4.83
C ALA A 77 9.54 0.05 -6.26
N GLY A 78 10.14 -0.97 -6.91
CA GLY A 78 10.84 -0.85 -8.18
C GLY A 78 10.08 -0.17 -9.31
N PRO A 79 8.86 -0.64 -9.67
CA PRO A 79 8.08 -0.05 -10.75
C PRO A 79 7.77 1.43 -10.55
N ALA A 80 7.37 1.81 -9.32
CA ALA A 80 7.04 3.19 -8.97
C ALA A 80 8.29 4.09 -8.97
N PHE A 81 9.40 3.59 -8.44
CA PHE A 81 10.66 4.31 -8.41
C PHE A 81 11.15 4.67 -9.82
N PHE A 82 11.30 3.70 -10.70
CA PHE A 82 11.77 3.97 -12.07
C PHE A 82 10.78 4.75 -12.93
N LYS A 83 9.47 4.65 -12.66
CA LYS A 83 8.45 5.47 -13.31
C LYS A 83 8.56 6.93 -12.86
N SER A 84 8.80 7.21 -11.59
CA SER A 84 8.91 8.57 -11.04
C SER A 84 10.12 9.32 -11.60
N LEU A 85 11.22 8.60 -11.89
CA LEU A 85 12.40 9.19 -12.56
C LEU A 85 12.12 9.70 -13.98
N LYS A 86 11.08 9.17 -14.65
CA LYS A 86 10.75 9.49 -16.05
C LYS A 86 9.61 10.49 -16.21
N SER A 87 8.87 10.81 -15.15
CA SER A 87 7.66 11.63 -15.19
C SER A 87 7.86 12.97 -14.47
N ASN A 88 6.81 13.82 -14.47
CA ASN A 88 6.75 15.06 -13.66
C ASN A 88 6.82 14.81 -12.13
N GLY A 89 7.20 13.61 -11.70
CA GLY A 89 7.39 13.21 -10.32
C GLY A 89 8.63 13.76 -9.61
N ILE A 90 9.44 14.57 -10.32
CA ILE A 90 10.69 15.11 -9.76
C ILE A 90 10.49 15.86 -8.45
N LYS A 91 9.39 16.60 -8.29
CA LYS A 91 9.07 17.30 -7.04
C LYS A 91 8.85 16.34 -5.88
N PHE A 92 8.22 15.20 -6.12
CA PHE A 92 8.01 14.15 -5.11
C PHE A 92 9.33 13.47 -4.72
N ILE A 93 10.21 13.26 -5.70
CA ILE A 93 11.56 12.73 -5.45
C ILE A 93 12.35 13.71 -4.58
N ILE A 94 12.35 15.01 -4.94
CA ILE A 94 13.04 16.05 -4.18
C ILE A 94 12.47 16.13 -2.76
N GLN A 95 11.15 16.04 -2.58
CA GLN A 95 10.52 16.02 -1.26
C GLN A 95 11.03 14.86 -0.41
N ALA A 96 11.05 13.63 -0.96
CA ALA A 96 11.53 12.45 -0.23
C ALA A 96 13.02 12.53 0.09
N VAL A 97 13.85 12.96 -0.87
CA VAL A 97 15.30 13.18 -0.65
C VAL A 97 15.53 14.21 0.44
N PHE A 98 14.82 15.33 0.38
CA PHE A 98 14.96 16.40 1.38
C PHE A 98 14.56 15.93 2.77
N PHE A 99 13.49 15.15 2.89
CA PHE A 99 13.08 14.52 4.15
C PHE A 99 14.20 13.63 4.73
N CYS A 100 14.78 12.77 3.90
CA CYS A 100 15.87 11.89 4.32
C CYS A 100 17.12 12.66 4.74
N VAL A 101 17.46 13.73 4.03
CA VAL A 101 18.58 14.62 4.39
C VAL A 101 18.32 15.34 5.72
N CYS A 102 17.11 15.85 5.94
CA CYS A 102 16.74 16.46 7.23
C CYS A 102 16.82 15.46 8.38
N ALA A 103 16.34 14.24 8.16
CA ALA A 103 16.44 13.16 9.16
C ALA A 103 17.90 12.81 9.45
N PHE A 104 18.72 12.66 8.42
CA PHE A 104 20.15 12.40 8.58
C PHE A 104 20.87 13.49 9.36
N ILE A 105 20.67 14.75 8.99
CA ILE A 105 21.29 15.89 9.68
C ILE A 105 20.89 15.92 11.15
N PHE A 106 19.62 15.70 11.45
CA PHE A 106 19.14 15.67 12.84
C PHE A 106 19.83 14.56 13.65
N LEU A 107 19.90 13.36 13.12
CA LEU A 107 20.50 12.21 13.80
C LEU A 107 22.02 12.37 13.96
N TYR A 108 22.68 12.90 12.95
CA TYR A 108 24.13 13.19 12.99
C TYR A 108 24.47 14.29 14.01
N VAL A 109 23.67 15.37 14.06
CA VAL A 109 23.84 16.40 15.10
C VAL A 109 23.59 15.83 16.48
N LEU A 110 22.63 14.92 16.63
CA LEU A 110 22.37 14.25 17.90
C LEU A 110 23.56 13.39 18.33
N ASP A 111 24.20 12.68 17.42
CA ASP A 111 25.41 11.91 17.71
C ASP A 111 26.56 12.79 18.20
N LEU A 112 26.78 13.94 17.54
CA LEU A 112 27.79 14.92 17.97
C LEU A 112 27.61 15.45 19.40
N THR A 113 26.40 15.35 19.96
CA THR A 113 26.17 15.72 21.37
C THR A 113 26.73 14.70 22.37
N GLY A 114 26.99 13.47 21.95
CA GLY A 114 27.43 12.37 22.80
C GLY A 114 26.40 11.94 23.86
N ILE A 115 25.12 12.36 23.75
CA ILE A 115 24.06 12.05 24.73
C ILE A 115 23.61 10.59 24.61
N LEU A 116 23.58 10.06 23.40
CA LEU A 116 23.14 8.72 23.07
C LEU A 116 24.24 7.94 22.35
N ASP A 117 24.31 6.65 22.62
CA ASP A 117 25.20 5.74 21.92
C ASP A 117 24.67 5.38 20.53
N ARG A 118 25.53 4.88 19.66
CA ARG A 118 25.25 4.49 18.27
C ARG A 118 24.01 3.61 18.14
N ASP A 119 23.93 2.53 18.91
CA ASP A 119 22.83 1.57 18.84
C ASP A 119 21.48 2.21 19.19
N THR A 120 21.50 3.06 20.22
CA THR A 120 20.33 3.85 20.62
C THR A 120 19.86 4.79 19.50
N ILE A 121 20.79 5.50 18.83
CA ILE A 121 20.47 6.41 17.72
C ILE A 121 19.89 5.64 16.53
N ILE A 122 20.50 4.53 16.13
CA ILE A 122 20.03 3.73 14.99
C ILE A 122 18.66 3.12 15.29
N GLY A 123 18.47 2.55 16.48
CA GLY A 123 17.18 2.00 16.89
C GLY A 123 16.08 3.08 16.94
N MET A 124 16.41 4.23 17.52
CA MET A 124 15.51 5.38 17.58
C MET A 124 15.19 5.91 16.17
N ALA A 125 16.17 5.99 15.26
CA ALA A 125 15.94 6.38 13.87
C ALA A 125 14.95 5.45 13.17
N ALA A 126 15.16 4.13 13.31
CA ALA A 126 14.27 3.13 12.73
C ALA A 126 12.82 3.25 13.25
N GLY A 127 12.66 3.53 14.55
CA GLY A 127 11.34 3.70 15.16
C GLY A 127 10.69 5.04 14.83
N ALA A 128 11.38 6.15 15.09
CA ALA A 128 10.87 7.50 14.88
C ALA A 128 10.50 7.80 13.42
N LEU A 129 11.27 7.26 12.45
CA LEU A 129 11.00 7.38 11.01
C LEU A 129 10.09 6.26 10.48
N THR A 130 9.58 5.38 11.33
CA THR A 130 8.73 4.22 11.00
C THR A 130 9.34 3.28 9.94
N GLN A 131 10.68 3.23 9.85
CA GLN A 131 11.40 2.49 8.81
C GLN A 131 12.26 1.36 9.40
N THR A 132 11.64 0.21 9.61
CA THR A 132 12.28 -0.97 10.23
C THR A 132 13.48 -1.50 9.44
N SER A 133 13.54 -1.26 8.12
CA SER A 133 14.67 -1.68 7.29
C SER A 133 16.00 -1.05 7.71
N ILE A 134 16.00 0.09 8.42
CA ILE A 134 17.21 0.67 9.03
C ILE A 134 17.89 -0.35 9.94
N LEU A 135 17.12 -1.07 10.78
CA LEU A 135 17.67 -2.12 11.65
C LEU A 135 18.18 -3.34 10.90
N THR A 136 17.57 -3.65 9.75
CA THR A 136 17.91 -4.86 8.99
C THR A 136 19.20 -4.72 8.19
N VAL A 137 19.61 -3.49 7.88
CA VAL A 137 20.79 -3.20 7.08
C VAL A 137 21.98 -2.68 7.93
N ALA A 138 21.73 -2.21 9.13
CA ALA A 138 22.77 -1.77 10.02
C ALA A 138 23.51 -2.99 10.61
N GLU A 139 24.84 -2.94 10.54
CA GLU A 139 25.69 -4.06 10.99
C GLU A 139 26.04 -3.94 12.49
N ASN A 140 26.24 -5.10 13.13
CA ASN A 140 26.76 -5.22 14.50
C ASN A 140 25.97 -4.44 15.58
N LEU A 141 24.65 -4.40 15.45
CA LEU A 141 23.78 -3.73 16.41
C LEU A 141 23.62 -4.56 17.69
N GLY A 142 23.81 -3.88 18.82
CA GLY A 142 23.49 -4.40 20.14
C GLY A 142 21.99 -4.37 20.46
N ASP A 143 21.65 -4.87 21.66
CA ASP A 143 20.26 -5.00 22.11
C ASP A 143 19.53 -3.66 22.24
N MET A 144 20.26 -2.59 22.56
CA MET A 144 19.70 -1.24 22.71
C MET A 144 19.02 -0.74 21.46
N ALA A 145 19.50 -1.09 20.27
CA ALA A 145 18.85 -0.74 19.01
C ALA A 145 17.42 -1.31 18.91
N SER A 146 17.21 -2.56 19.32
CA SER A 146 15.88 -3.19 19.30
C SER A 146 14.94 -2.60 20.36
N ILE A 147 15.46 -2.27 21.54
CA ILE A 147 14.70 -1.64 22.62
C ILE A 147 14.25 -0.24 22.22
N THR A 148 15.16 0.59 21.73
CA THR A 148 14.87 1.97 21.37
C THR A 148 13.96 2.07 20.14
N TYR A 149 14.11 1.12 19.19
CA TYR A 149 13.14 0.95 18.12
C TYR A 149 11.73 0.71 18.66
N ALA A 150 11.56 -0.23 19.58
CA ALA A 150 10.25 -0.55 20.16
C ALA A 150 9.57 0.66 20.81
N VAL A 151 10.34 1.39 21.62
CA VAL A 151 9.85 2.57 22.34
C VAL A 151 9.45 3.70 21.38
N THR A 152 10.22 3.93 20.32
CA THR A 152 10.01 5.07 19.44
C THR A 152 9.10 4.75 18.26
N TYR A 153 8.93 3.49 17.86
CA TYR A 153 8.08 3.10 16.72
C TYR A 153 6.58 3.38 16.95
N ILE A 154 6.09 3.09 18.15
CA ILE A 154 4.69 3.34 18.51
C ILE A 154 4.40 4.84 18.44
N THR A 155 5.24 5.64 19.10
CA THR A 155 5.11 7.10 19.12
C THR A 155 5.35 7.73 17.76
N GLY A 156 6.34 7.26 16.98
CA GLY A 156 6.61 7.69 15.62
C GLY A 156 5.40 7.48 14.71
N THR A 157 4.79 6.29 14.76
CA THR A 157 3.59 5.98 13.98
C THR A 157 2.40 6.86 14.36
N LEU A 158 2.13 7.03 15.67
CA LEU A 158 1.05 7.89 16.16
C LEU A 158 1.27 9.35 15.75
N LEU A 159 2.51 9.84 15.85
CA LEU A 159 2.85 11.20 15.44
C LEU A 159 2.75 11.40 13.93
N ALA A 160 3.15 10.43 13.12
CA ALA A 160 2.99 10.49 11.67
C ALA A 160 1.51 10.57 11.27
N ILE A 161 0.63 9.79 11.93
CA ILE A 161 -0.83 9.84 11.73
C ILE A 161 -1.37 11.22 12.13
N LEU A 162 -1.01 11.70 13.31
CA LEU A 162 -1.43 13.01 13.83
C LEU A 162 -0.91 14.15 12.94
N PHE A 163 0.33 14.03 12.45
CA PHE A 163 0.91 14.99 11.54
C PHE A 163 0.14 15.07 10.22
N ALA A 164 -0.15 13.93 9.60
CA ALA A 164 -0.87 13.89 8.33
C ALA A 164 -2.30 14.43 8.43
N SER A 165 -3.02 14.11 9.53
CA SER A 165 -4.45 14.40 9.65
C SER A 165 -4.74 15.75 10.32
N VAL A 166 -3.84 16.26 11.18
CA VAL A 166 -4.09 17.43 12.03
C VAL A 166 -3.00 18.49 11.91
N ILE A 167 -1.72 18.14 12.20
CA ILE A 167 -0.65 19.14 12.31
C ILE A 167 -0.31 19.71 10.94
N GLY A 168 -0.07 18.86 9.93
CA GLY A 168 0.26 19.26 8.57
C GLY A 168 -0.80 20.15 7.93
N PRO A 169 -2.08 19.75 7.92
CA PRO A 169 -3.17 20.59 7.44
C PRO A 169 -3.24 21.96 8.14
N LYS A 170 -3.08 22.02 9.48
CA LYS A 170 -3.05 23.29 10.23
C LYS A 170 -1.88 24.17 9.82
N LEU A 171 -0.68 23.62 9.64
CA LEU A 171 0.50 24.36 9.18
C LEU A 171 0.31 24.92 7.76
N LEU A 172 -0.39 24.20 6.90
CA LEU A 172 -0.76 24.63 5.55
C LEU A 172 -1.97 25.57 5.52
N ARG A 173 -2.59 25.85 6.67
CA ARG A 173 -3.84 26.63 6.79
C ARG A 173 -4.98 26.09 5.93
N THR A 174 -5.08 24.76 5.84
CA THR A 174 -6.09 24.03 5.07
C THR A 174 -6.71 22.92 5.90
N SER A 175 -7.65 22.16 5.31
CA SER A 175 -8.12 20.89 5.85
C SER A 175 -7.91 19.79 4.80
N PRO A 176 -7.86 18.50 5.20
CA PRO A 176 -7.74 17.40 4.26
C PRO A 176 -8.82 17.44 3.15
N ILE A 177 -10.07 17.78 3.52
CA ILE A 177 -11.20 17.91 2.60
C ILE A 177 -10.97 19.04 1.59
N LEU A 178 -10.55 20.21 2.05
CA LEU A 178 -10.30 21.38 1.17
C LEU A 178 -9.12 21.12 0.23
N ALA A 179 -8.03 20.54 0.75
CA ALA A 179 -6.88 20.16 -0.06
C ALA A 179 -7.26 19.19 -1.18
N ALA A 180 -8.09 18.18 -0.86
CA ALA A 180 -8.61 17.23 -1.83
C ALA A 180 -9.49 17.91 -2.88
N LYS A 181 -10.45 18.74 -2.48
CA LYS A 181 -11.34 19.47 -3.39
C LYS A 181 -10.56 20.35 -4.37
N HIS A 182 -9.65 21.19 -3.88
CA HIS A 182 -8.82 22.04 -4.73
C HIS A 182 -8.00 21.24 -5.75
N LYS A 183 -7.46 20.10 -5.34
CA LYS A 183 -6.70 19.24 -6.25
C LYS A 183 -7.56 18.63 -7.34
N ILE A 184 -8.76 18.17 -7.00
CA ILE A 184 -9.73 17.61 -7.95
C ILE A 184 -10.19 18.67 -8.93
N GLU A 185 -10.56 19.86 -8.47
CA GLU A 185 -10.97 20.99 -9.32
C GLU A 185 -9.86 21.41 -10.29
N LYS A 186 -8.64 21.55 -9.80
CA LYS A 186 -7.48 21.90 -10.62
C LYS A 186 -7.16 20.82 -11.66
N THR A 187 -7.42 19.56 -11.33
CA THR A 187 -7.25 18.45 -12.28
C THR A 187 -8.35 18.47 -13.34
N LYS A 188 -9.60 18.76 -12.96
CA LYS A 188 -10.72 18.93 -13.91
C LYS A 188 -10.46 20.10 -14.88
N THR A 189 -10.01 21.24 -14.38
CA THR A 189 -9.71 22.41 -15.23
C THR A 189 -8.57 22.14 -16.21
N LYS A 190 -7.52 21.44 -15.80
CA LYS A 190 -6.45 21.00 -16.72
C LYS A 190 -6.91 20.00 -17.75
N SER A 191 -7.89 19.17 -17.42
CA SER A 191 -8.43 18.17 -18.34
C SER A 191 -9.31 18.79 -19.44
N VAL A 192 -9.95 19.92 -19.17
CA VAL A 192 -10.74 20.66 -20.16
C VAL A 192 -9.85 21.37 -21.19
N VAL A 193 -8.62 21.76 -20.79
CA VAL A 193 -7.64 22.43 -21.69
C VAL A 193 -6.81 21.43 -22.50
N ALA A 194 -6.79 20.14 -22.13
CA ALA A 194 -5.99 19.10 -22.81
C ALA A 194 -6.80 18.30 -23.86
N ASP A 195 -8.00 18.72 -24.21
CA ASP A 195 -8.95 17.97 -25.04
C ASP A 195 -8.79 18.19 -26.56
N GLU A 196 -7.62 18.67 -27.02
CA GLU A 196 -7.30 18.71 -28.46
C GLU A 196 -6.55 17.46 -28.98
N THR A 197 -6.26 16.49 -28.14
CA THR A 197 -5.63 15.22 -28.53
C THR A 197 -6.57 14.04 -28.24
N GLY A 198 -7.59 13.84 -29.05
CA GLY A 198 -8.31 12.63 -29.38
C GLY A 198 -8.37 11.40 -28.42
N ASP A 199 -8.17 11.59 -27.12
CA ASP A 199 -8.30 10.51 -26.14
C ASP A 199 -9.77 10.41 -25.68
N VAL A 200 -10.48 9.41 -26.17
CA VAL A 200 -11.85 9.09 -25.75
C VAL A 200 -11.85 8.82 -24.25
N ARG A 201 -12.32 9.79 -23.47
CA ARG A 201 -12.53 9.63 -22.05
C ARG A 201 -13.82 8.87 -21.80
N MET A 202 -13.69 7.60 -21.44
CA MET A 202 -14.80 6.89 -20.83
C MET A 202 -15.19 7.62 -19.54
N SER A 203 -16.46 7.99 -19.41
CA SER A 203 -17.00 8.56 -18.17
C SER A 203 -16.70 7.59 -17.02
N PRO A 204 -16.09 8.04 -15.90
CA PRO A 204 -15.82 7.15 -14.78
C PRO A 204 -17.14 6.60 -14.25
N VAL A 205 -17.24 5.28 -14.18
CA VAL A 205 -18.39 4.55 -13.65
C VAL A 205 -18.16 4.41 -12.16
N PHE A 206 -19.12 4.83 -11.35
CA PHE A 206 -19.06 4.76 -9.89
C PHE A 206 -20.18 3.87 -9.37
N PRO A 207 -19.92 3.00 -8.37
CA PRO A 207 -20.97 2.31 -7.67
C PRO A 207 -21.72 3.26 -6.74
N ARG A 208 -23.06 3.20 -6.77
CA ARG A 208 -23.94 3.89 -5.83
C ARG A 208 -25.03 2.96 -5.35
N ALA A 209 -25.52 3.18 -4.16
CA ALA A 209 -26.59 2.40 -3.56
C ALA A 209 -27.88 3.23 -3.49
N PHE A 210 -28.99 2.62 -3.88
CA PHE A 210 -30.30 3.25 -3.90
C PHE A 210 -31.32 2.38 -3.17
N VAL A 211 -32.11 2.98 -2.27
CA VAL A 211 -33.23 2.32 -1.63
C VAL A 211 -34.48 2.49 -2.50
N MET A 212 -35.20 1.40 -2.72
CA MET A 212 -36.44 1.38 -3.50
C MET A 212 -37.61 1.84 -2.64
N GLU A 213 -38.00 3.13 -2.75
CA GLU A 213 -39.05 3.73 -1.95
C GLU A 213 -40.46 3.35 -2.46
N MET A 214 -41.47 3.42 -1.57
CA MET A 214 -42.86 3.19 -1.91
C MET A 214 -43.30 4.16 -3.01
N GLY A 215 -43.74 3.61 -4.15
CA GLY A 215 -44.15 4.41 -5.34
C GLY A 215 -43.18 4.30 -6.52
N SER A 216 -42.02 3.66 -6.34
CA SER A 216 -41.15 3.37 -7.48
C SER A 216 -41.84 2.46 -8.50
N LYS A 217 -41.77 2.83 -9.78
CA LYS A 217 -42.36 2.05 -10.88
C LYS A 217 -41.71 0.67 -11.09
N TYR A 218 -40.58 0.41 -10.42
CA TYR A 218 -39.83 -0.83 -10.53
C TYR A 218 -40.14 -1.85 -9.43
N ILE A 219 -40.90 -1.47 -8.39
CA ILE A 219 -41.34 -2.44 -7.40
C ILE A 219 -42.24 -3.48 -8.07
N GLY A 220 -41.91 -4.76 -7.87
CA GLY A 220 -42.61 -5.89 -8.49
C GLY A 220 -42.14 -6.22 -9.93
N LYS A 221 -41.21 -5.48 -10.49
CA LYS A 221 -40.56 -5.81 -11.77
C LYS A 221 -39.25 -6.54 -11.54
N SER A 222 -38.77 -7.24 -12.58
CA SER A 222 -37.49 -7.92 -12.54
C SER A 222 -36.32 -6.94 -12.70
N ILE A 223 -35.13 -7.34 -12.22
CA ILE A 223 -33.89 -6.59 -12.42
C ILE A 223 -33.58 -6.43 -13.90
N GLU A 224 -33.84 -7.46 -14.73
CA GLU A 224 -33.71 -7.40 -16.17
C GLU A 224 -34.53 -6.25 -16.78
N THR A 225 -35.80 -6.12 -16.37
CA THR A 225 -36.67 -5.03 -16.82
C THR A 225 -36.12 -3.65 -16.47
N LEU A 226 -35.52 -3.51 -15.28
CA LEU A 226 -34.87 -2.27 -14.85
C LEU A 226 -33.65 -1.97 -15.74
N GLU A 227 -32.78 -2.94 -15.98
CA GLU A 227 -31.57 -2.78 -16.80
C GLU A 227 -31.92 -2.49 -18.26
N ASP A 228 -32.95 -3.13 -18.81
CA ASP A 228 -33.44 -2.92 -20.17
C ASP A 228 -34.01 -1.50 -20.38
N ASP A 229 -34.79 -0.99 -19.43
CA ASP A 229 -35.36 0.37 -19.50
C ASP A 229 -34.25 1.46 -19.56
N PHE A 230 -33.05 1.16 -19.06
CA PHE A 230 -31.87 2.03 -19.17
C PHE A 230 -30.90 1.62 -20.29
N GLY A 231 -31.33 0.76 -21.22
CA GLY A 231 -30.55 0.31 -22.35
C GLY A 231 -29.24 -0.40 -21.97
N HIS A 232 -29.28 -1.16 -20.88
CA HIS A 232 -28.13 -1.87 -20.26
C HIS A 232 -26.94 -0.97 -19.87
N SER A 233 -27.16 0.32 -19.75
CA SER A 233 -26.16 1.27 -19.29
C SER A 233 -26.16 1.44 -17.77
N LEU A 234 -27.13 0.81 -17.09
CA LEU A 234 -27.25 0.65 -15.64
C LEU A 234 -27.18 -0.85 -15.35
N GLU A 235 -26.30 -1.27 -14.45
CA GLU A 235 -26.14 -2.66 -14.02
C GLU A 235 -26.32 -2.75 -12.48
N VAL A 236 -27.21 -3.64 -12.04
CA VAL A 236 -27.38 -3.97 -10.63
C VAL A 236 -26.35 -5.03 -10.23
N VAL A 237 -25.48 -4.68 -9.29
CA VAL A 237 -24.37 -5.56 -8.87
C VAL A 237 -24.57 -6.21 -7.50
N LYS A 238 -25.40 -5.62 -6.64
CA LYS A 238 -25.81 -6.18 -5.35
C LYS A 238 -27.22 -5.79 -5.03
N VAL A 239 -27.92 -6.72 -4.37
CA VAL A 239 -29.24 -6.50 -3.79
C VAL A 239 -29.15 -6.78 -2.30
N PHE A 240 -29.60 -5.83 -1.49
CA PHE A 240 -29.73 -6.00 -0.04
C PHE A 240 -31.21 -5.98 0.33
N ARG A 241 -31.67 -7.02 0.97
CA ARG A 241 -33.04 -7.16 1.50
C ARG A 241 -32.97 -7.32 3.01
N GLU A 242 -33.74 -6.52 3.74
CA GLU A 242 -33.71 -6.48 5.22
C GLU A 242 -32.28 -6.26 5.77
N GLY A 243 -31.46 -5.49 5.05
CA GLY A 243 -30.08 -5.17 5.43
C GLY A 243 -29.05 -6.30 5.23
N LYS A 244 -29.44 -7.44 4.61
CA LYS A 244 -28.56 -8.56 4.27
C LYS A 244 -28.36 -8.63 2.75
N GLU A 245 -27.11 -8.90 2.33
CA GLU A 245 -26.81 -9.14 0.92
C GLU A 245 -27.49 -10.45 0.48
N THR A 246 -28.28 -10.37 -0.60
CA THR A 246 -29.08 -11.48 -1.13
C THR A 246 -28.53 -11.86 -2.50
N THR A 247 -28.37 -13.17 -2.74
CA THR A 247 -28.08 -13.67 -4.09
C THR A 247 -29.28 -13.46 -4.97
N PHE A 248 -29.07 -12.91 -6.17
CA PHE A 248 -30.14 -12.62 -7.12
C PHE A 248 -29.74 -13.09 -8.54
N ASP A 249 -30.76 -13.29 -9.37
CA ASP A 249 -30.64 -13.46 -10.82
C ASP A 249 -31.39 -12.34 -11.54
N GLN A 250 -31.35 -12.33 -12.85
CA GLN A 250 -31.97 -11.30 -13.69
C GLN A 250 -33.52 -11.28 -13.54
N GLU A 251 -34.13 -12.43 -13.21
CA GLU A 251 -35.57 -12.57 -12.99
C GLU A 251 -36.00 -12.15 -11.58
N CYS A 252 -35.05 -11.83 -10.68
CA CYS A 252 -35.34 -11.43 -9.32
C CYS A 252 -36.23 -10.18 -9.28
N LEU A 253 -37.36 -10.28 -8.56
CA LEU A 253 -38.29 -9.16 -8.43
C LEU A 253 -37.81 -8.18 -7.34
N ILE A 254 -37.79 -6.92 -7.70
CA ILE A 254 -37.45 -5.80 -6.83
C ILE A 254 -38.58 -5.59 -5.85
N GLN A 255 -38.25 -5.52 -4.54
CA GLN A 255 -39.22 -5.30 -3.46
C GLN A 255 -39.05 -3.90 -2.87
N GLN A 256 -40.06 -3.44 -2.18
CA GLN A 256 -39.97 -2.21 -1.41
C GLN A 256 -38.90 -2.35 -0.32
N ASP A 257 -38.16 -1.28 -0.07
CA ASP A 257 -37.04 -1.18 0.87
C ASP A 257 -35.82 -2.04 0.51
N ASP A 258 -35.80 -2.68 -0.67
CA ASP A 258 -34.57 -3.27 -1.21
C ASP A 258 -33.55 -2.14 -1.46
N VAL A 259 -32.29 -2.39 -1.09
CA VAL A 259 -31.18 -1.50 -1.46
C VAL A 259 -30.41 -2.12 -2.62
N LEU A 260 -30.47 -1.46 -3.77
CA LEU A 260 -29.77 -1.88 -4.98
C LEU A 260 -28.44 -1.14 -5.10
N THR A 261 -27.34 -1.86 -5.20
CA THR A 261 -26.05 -1.27 -5.59
C THR A 261 -25.94 -1.31 -7.11
N ILE A 262 -25.83 -0.15 -7.70
CA ILE A 262 -25.89 0.05 -9.14
C ILE A 262 -24.57 0.63 -9.63
N ILE A 263 -24.12 0.16 -10.80
CA ILE A 263 -23.02 0.73 -11.56
C ILE A 263 -23.59 1.35 -12.85
N SER A 264 -23.33 2.66 -13.03
CA SER A 264 -23.80 3.39 -14.22
C SER A 264 -22.97 4.66 -14.44
N PRO A 265 -22.96 5.25 -15.65
CA PRO A 265 -22.50 6.62 -15.87
C PRO A 265 -23.26 7.62 -15.00
N ILE A 266 -22.57 8.64 -14.49
CA ILE A 266 -23.12 9.59 -13.51
C ILE A 266 -24.41 10.29 -13.98
N GLN A 267 -24.55 10.52 -15.29
CA GLN A 267 -25.74 11.17 -15.87
C GLN A 267 -27.01 10.34 -15.70
N GLN A 268 -26.91 9.03 -15.80
CA GLN A 268 -28.04 8.12 -15.65
C GLN A 268 -28.35 7.85 -14.17
N MET A 269 -27.34 7.91 -13.29
CA MET A 269 -27.57 7.82 -11.85
C MET A 269 -28.36 9.00 -11.31
N ILE A 270 -28.15 10.21 -11.83
CA ILE A 270 -28.92 11.40 -11.46
C ILE A 270 -30.39 11.24 -11.86
N ALA A 271 -30.65 10.74 -13.06
CA ALA A 271 -32.02 10.47 -13.51
C ALA A 271 -32.72 9.39 -12.66
N PHE A 272 -31.97 8.41 -12.18
CA PHE A 272 -32.48 7.34 -11.35
C PHE A 272 -32.82 7.81 -9.91
N ASP A 273 -31.98 8.69 -9.34
CA ASP A 273 -32.18 9.26 -7.98
C ASP A 273 -33.42 10.16 -7.94
N ASP A 274 -33.59 11.02 -8.93
CA ASP A 274 -34.69 12.01 -8.97
C ASP A 274 -36.08 11.38 -9.22
N GLU A 275 -36.15 10.24 -9.93
CA GLU A 275 -37.42 9.70 -10.41
C GLU A 275 -37.85 8.40 -9.73
N PHE A 276 -36.91 7.57 -9.21
CA PHE A 276 -37.23 6.17 -8.93
C PHE A 276 -36.75 5.64 -7.58
N ALA A 277 -35.74 6.25 -6.94
CA ALA A 277 -35.14 5.74 -5.72
C ALA A 277 -34.37 6.84 -4.99
N ARG A 278 -34.04 6.61 -3.72
CA ARG A 278 -33.23 7.53 -2.92
C ARG A 278 -31.82 6.98 -2.72
N GLU A 279 -30.79 7.79 -2.99
CA GLU A 279 -29.40 7.41 -2.77
C GLU A 279 -29.11 7.20 -1.27
N VAL A 280 -28.40 6.12 -0.96
CA VAL A 280 -27.93 5.76 0.39
C VAL A 280 -26.40 5.83 0.43
N SER A 281 -25.87 6.71 1.26
CA SER A 281 -24.41 6.95 1.37
C SER A 281 -23.68 6.01 2.34
N ASP A 282 -24.33 4.97 2.88
CA ASP A 282 -23.70 4.04 3.80
C ASP A 282 -22.69 3.15 3.07
N LYS A 283 -21.43 3.20 3.53
CA LYS A 283 -20.30 2.41 3.00
C LYS A 283 -20.60 0.90 2.92
N LYS A 284 -21.47 0.37 3.75
CA LYS A 284 -21.87 -1.03 3.76
C LYS A 284 -22.45 -1.46 2.41
N TYR A 285 -23.21 -0.59 1.76
CA TYR A 285 -23.90 -0.88 0.50
C TYR A 285 -23.05 -0.55 -0.73
N VAL A 286 -22.10 0.36 -0.63
CA VAL A 286 -21.30 0.89 -1.76
C VAL A 286 -19.93 0.20 -1.90
N SER A 287 -19.50 -0.63 -0.92
CA SER A 287 -18.22 -1.32 -0.98
C SER A 287 -18.23 -2.41 -2.07
N LEU A 288 -17.68 -2.09 -3.24
CA LEU A 288 -17.40 -3.04 -4.30
C LEU A 288 -15.89 -3.24 -4.41
N GLU A 289 -15.45 -4.50 -4.45
CA GLU A 289 -14.09 -4.83 -4.81
C GLU A 289 -13.94 -4.70 -6.34
N ILE A 290 -13.38 -3.58 -6.79
CA ILE A 290 -13.03 -3.38 -8.19
C ILE A 290 -11.74 -4.14 -8.47
N MET A 291 -11.81 -5.14 -9.31
CA MET A 291 -10.66 -5.93 -9.74
C MET A 291 -10.20 -5.52 -11.14
N THR A 292 -8.90 -5.60 -11.36
CA THR A 292 -8.33 -5.49 -12.71
C THR A 292 -7.91 -6.89 -13.17
N LYS A 293 -8.47 -7.35 -14.28
CA LYS A 293 -8.17 -8.66 -14.89
C LYS A 293 -7.76 -8.51 -16.36
N GLU A 294 -7.10 -9.53 -16.88
CA GLU A 294 -6.82 -9.65 -18.30
C GLU A 294 -7.77 -10.70 -18.90
N ILE A 295 -8.49 -10.33 -19.96
CA ILE A 295 -9.34 -11.24 -20.73
C ILE A 295 -8.63 -11.59 -22.02
N ILE A 296 -8.47 -12.88 -22.31
CA ILE A 296 -7.98 -13.35 -23.60
C ILE A 296 -9.19 -13.59 -24.51
N VAL A 297 -9.17 -12.91 -25.64
CA VAL A 297 -10.25 -12.96 -26.64
C VAL A 297 -10.13 -14.26 -27.45
N THR A 298 -11.21 -15.05 -27.47
CA THR A 298 -11.30 -16.28 -28.28
C THR A 298 -12.30 -16.16 -29.41
N GLU A 299 -13.20 -15.17 -29.35
CA GLU A 299 -14.20 -14.95 -30.36
C GLU A 299 -14.03 -13.56 -31.01
N THR A 300 -14.36 -13.46 -32.30
CA THR A 300 -14.33 -12.20 -33.03
C THR A 300 -15.68 -11.52 -32.91
N MET A 301 -15.69 -10.24 -32.52
CA MET A 301 -16.91 -9.46 -32.38
C MET A 301 -16.90 -8.29 -33.38
N GLY A 302 -17.95 -8.16 -34.18
CA GLY A 302 -18.08 -7.09 -35.18
C GLY A 302 -18.67 -5.78 -34.63
N ARG A 303 -18.82 -5.66 -33.28
CA ARG A 303 -19.32 -4.44 -32.60
C ARG A 303 -18.16 -3.66 -32.01
N SER A 304 -18.37 -2.36 -31.76
CA SER A 304 -17.44 -1.54 -30.96
C SER A 304 -17.21 -2.20 -29.61
N ILE A 305 -15.93 -2.47 -29.30
CA ILE A 305 -15.56 -3.08 -28.02
C ILE A 305 -15.81 -2.14 -26.86
N VAL A 306 -15.64 -0.84 -27.10
CA VAL A 306 -15.79 0.20 -26.09
C VAL A 306 -17.24 0.25 -25.61
N ASP A 307 -18.20 0.27 -26.57
CA ASP A 307 -19.63 0.29 -26.26
C ASP A 307 -20.07 -0.98 -25.53
N PHE A 308 -19.57 -2.14 -25.98
CA PHE A 308 -19.90 -3.42 -25.38
C PHE A 308 -19.42 -3.52 -23.92
N LEU A 309 -18.18 -3.11 -23.65
CA LEU A 309 -17.62 -3.16 -22.31
C LEU A 309 -18.24 -2.12 -21.39
N SER A 310 -18.52 -0.93 -21.91
CA SER A 310 -19.18 0.14 -21.16
C SER A 310 -20.59 -0.25 -20.75
N ALA A 311 -21.35 -0.88 -21.65
CA ALA A 311 -22.68 -1.41 -21.37
C ALA A 311 -22.68 -2.52 -20.30
N SER A 312 -21.54 -3.19 -20.11
CA SER A 312 -21.36 -4.26 -19.12
C SER A 312 -20.72 -3.81 -17.81
N GLY A 313 -20.64 -2.51 -17.53
CA GLY A 313 -20.00 -1.99 -16.31
C GLY A 313 -18.50 -2.28 -16.18
N VAL A 314 -17.83 -2.59 -17.28
CA VAL A 314 -16.42 -2.97 -17.33
C VAL A 314 -15.60 -1.90 -18.05
N VAL A 315 -14.59 -1.35 -17.38
CA VAL A 315 -13.70 -0.32 -17.91
C VAL A 315 -12.51 -0.95 -18.62
N LEU A 316 -12.30 -0.59 -19.89
CA LEU A 316 -11.17 -1.02 -20.70
C LEU A 316 -9.96 -0.08 -20.49
N HIS A 317 -8.82 -0.64 -20.07
CA HIS A 317 -7.58 0.14 -19.89
C HIS A 317 -6.61 0.01 -21.06
N THR A 318 -6.48 -1.20 -21.59
CA THR A 318 -5.46 -1.47 -22.61
C THR A 318 -5.87 -2.65 -23.47
N ILE A 319 -5.62 -2.53 -24.77
CA ILE A 319 -5.73 -3.63 -25.73
C ILE A 319 -4.32 -4.02 -26.16
N VAL A 320 -4.02 -5.30 -26.10
CA VAL A 320 -2.76 -5.87 -26.62
C VAL A 320 -3.11 -6.83 -27.75
N SER A 321 -2.55 -6.60 -28.93
CA SER A 321 -2.76 -7.50 -30.08
C SER A 321 -2.16 -8.89 -29.81
N ALA A 322 -2.58 -9.89 -30.56
CA ALA A 322 -2.03 -11.26 -30.48
C ALA A 322 -0.49 -11.32 -30.70
N LYS A 323 0.09 -10.29 -31.33
CA LYS A 323 1.54 -10.13 -31.53
C LYS A 323 2.23 -9.34 -30.42
N GLY A 324 1.55 -9.05 -29.29
CA GLY A 324 2.12 -8.33 -28.13
C GLY A 324 2.24 -6.81 -28.29
N LYS A 325 1.73 -6.20 -29.38
CA LYS A 325 1.75 -4.76 -29.58
C LYS A 325 0.55 -4.11 -28.88
N LYS A 326 0.77 -3.08 -28.07
CA LYS A 326 -0.31 -2.26 -27.52
C LYS A 326 -1.01 -1.49 -28.64
N LEU A 327 -2.32 -1.55 -28.66
CA LEU A 327 -3.18 -0.81 -29.58
C LEU A 327 -3.79 0.38 -28.84
N THR A 328 -3.99 1.47 -29.57
CA THR A 328 -4.76 2.61 -29.06
C THR A 328 -6.22 2.20 -28.99
N VAL A 329 -6.88 2.53 -27.88
CA VAL A 329 -8.31 2.25 -27.71
C VAL A 329 -9.07 3.29 -28.54
N THR A 330 -9.64 2.84 -29.67
CA THR A 330 -10.52 3.64 -30.54
C THR A 330 -11.80 2.86 -30.77
N ASP A 331 -12.88 3.55 -31.05
CA ASP A 331 -14.21 2.93 -31.29
C ASP A 331 -14.23 1.96 -32.48
N GLU A 332 -13.22 2.03 -33.35
CA GLU A 332 -13.11 1.18 -34.56
C GLU A 332 -12.34 -0.13 -34.34
N VAL A 333 -11.80 -0.37 -33.12
CA VAL A 333 -11.03 -1.60 -32.85
C VAL A 333 -11.95 -2.80 -32.78
N SER A 334 -11.89 -3.65 -33.80
CA SER A 334 -12.57 -4.96 -33.84
C SER A 334 -11.76 -6.00 -33.03
N LEU A 335 -12.48 -6.82 -32.26
CA LEU A 335 -11.87 -7.93 -31.51
C LEU A 335 -11.38 -9.02 -32.45
N SER A 336 -10.14 -9.41 -32.28
CA SER A 336 -9.52 -10.54 -32.97
C SER A 336 -9.04 -11.58 -31.99
N LYS A 337 -9.08 -12.85 -32.39
CA LYS A 337 -8.58 -13.99 -31.59
C LYS A 337 -7.15 -13.74 -31.11
N GLY A 338 -6.88 -14.02 -29.82
CA GLY A 338 -5.57 -13.86 -29.20
C GLY A 338 -5.25 -12.45 -28.71
N MET A 339 -6.16 -11.49 -28.86
CA MET A 339 -6.02 -10.19 -28.20
C MET A 339 -6.18 -10.35 -26.69
N VAL A 340 -5.47 -9.51 -25.92
CA VAL A 340 -5.57 -9.43 -24.47
C VAL A 340 -6.11 -8.07 -24.10
N LEU A 341 -7.25 -8.07 -23.41
CA LEU A 341 -7.90 -6.88 -22.89
C LEU A 341 -7.59 -6.74 -21.41
N LYS A 342 -7.01 -5.64 -20.98
CA LYS A 342 -6.88 -5.32 -19.58
C LYS A 342 -8.08 -4.48 -19.16
N VAL A 343 -8.90 -5.05 -18.27
CA VAL A 343 -10.18 -4.48 -17.87
C VAL A 343 -10.29 -4.36 -16.36
N SER A 344 -11.04 -3.37 -15.88
CA SER A 344 -11.41 -3.23 -14.47
C SER A 344 -12.92 -3.19 -14.32
N GLY A 345 -13.41 -3.84 -13.27
CA GLY A 345 -14.83 -3.91 -12.96
C GLY A 345 -15.06 -4.80 -11.74
N VAL A 346 -16.32 -5.04 -11.42
CA VAL A 346 -16.71 -6.05 -10.43
C VAL A 346 -16.44 -7.44 -10.99
N GLU A 347 -16.06 -8.38 -10.15
CA GLU A 347 -15.69 -9.74 -10.58
C GLU A 347 -16.80 -10.40 -11.42
N ALA A 348 -18.06 -10.24 -11.02
CA ALA A 348 -19.22 -10.78 -11.73
C ALA A 348 -19.33 -10.23 -13.15
N SER A 349 -19.22 -8.90 -13.33
CA SER A 349 -19.27 -8.23 -14.62
C SER A 349 -18.10 -8.66 -15.53
N ILE A 350 -16.89 -8.75 -14.97
CA ILE A 350 -15.71 -9.23 -15.73
C ILE A 350 -15.89 -10.67 -16.18
N ARG A 351 -16.43 -11.55 -15.32
CA ARG A 351 -16.71 -12.96 -15.69
C ARG A 351 -17.78 -13.07 -16.77
N LYS A 352 -18.88 -12.30 -16.65
CA LYS A 352 -19.97 -12.25 -17.64
C LYS A 352 -19.43 -11.83 -19.03
N VAL A 353 -18.65 -10.76 -19.08
CA VAL A 353 -17.97 -10.30 -20.30
C VAL A 353 -17.00 -11.35 -20.83
N ALA A 354 -16.17 -11.93 -19.97
CA ALA A 354 -15.21 -12.93 -20.39
C ALA A 354 -15.88 -14.17 -21.02
N HIS A 355 -17.01 -14.63 -20.48
CA HIS A 355 -17.78 -15.73 -21.07
C HIS A 355 -18.30 -15.44 -22.48
N GLN A 356 -18.55 -14.18 -22.81
CA GLN A 356 -19.07 -13.79 -24.14
C GLN A 356 -17.98 -13.59 -25.19
N ILE A 357 -16.77 -13.17 -24.77
CA ILE A 357 -15.70 -12.83 -25.73
C ILE A 357 -14.43 -13.69 -25.59
N GLY A 358 -14.35 -14.50 -24.55
CA GLY A 358 -13.18 -15.34 -24.29
C GLY A 358 -13.15 -15.90 -22.87
N TYR A 359 -12.01 -15.77 -22.21
CA TYR A 359 -11.85 -16.21 -20.80
C TYR A 359 -10.93 -15.27 -20.05
N VAL A 360 -11.17 -15.17 -18.73
CA VAL A 360 -10.27 -14.45 -17.82
C VAL A 360 -8.95 -15.20 -17.80
N LYS A 361 -7.88 -14.49 -18.18
CA LYS A 361 -6.54 -15.02 -18.02
C LYS A 361 -6.28 -15.15 -16.51
N GLU A 362 -6.38 -16.36 -16.00
CA GLU A 362 -5.89 -16.63 -14.66
C GLU A 362 -4.39 -16.34 -14.66
N VAL A 363 -4.03 -15.25 -14.01
CA VAL A 363 -2.63 -14.96 -13.75
C VAL A 363 -2.20 -16.06 -12.82
N GLY A 364 -1.56 -17.11 -13.35
CA GLY A 364 -1.11 -18.26 -12.57
C GLY A 364 -0.53 -17.77 -11.26
N SER A 365 -1.02 -18.29 -10.14
CA SER A 365 -0.67 -17.86 -8.78
C SER A 365 0.77 -18.25 -8.39
N ALA A 366 1.50 -18.93 -9.27
CA ALA A 366 2.84 -19.41 -8.99
C ALA A 366 3.88 -18.29 -9.09
N THR A 367 4.74 -18.25 -8.08
CA THR A 367 5.93 -17.41 -8.06
C THR A 367 7.02 -18.00 -8.96
N ASP A 368 7.73 -17.18 -9.69
CA ASP A 368 8.97 -17.56 -10.39
C ASP A 368 10.09 -17.75 -9.36
N VAL A 369 10.04 -18.91 -8.68
CA VAL A 369 10.97 -19.24 -7.59
C VAL A 369 12.42 -19.22 -8.05
N PRO A 370 12.80 -19.79 -9.23
CA PRO A 370 14.17 -19.70 -9.72
C PRO A 370 14.67 -18.27 -9.86
N PHE A 371 13.86 -17.39 -10.42
CA PHE A 371 14.21 -15.97 -10.58
C PHE A 371 14.40 -15.24 -9.25
N VAL A 372 13.46 -15.43 -8.31
CA VAL A 372 13.51 -14.79 -6.98
C VAL A 372 14.73 -15.27 -6.20
N PHE A 373 14.98 -16.59 -6.16
CA PHE A 373 16.10 -17.15 -5.40
C PHE A 373 17.45 -16.91 -6.07
N ALA A 374 17.53 -16.81 -7.40
CA ALA A 374 18.73 -16.37 -8.07
C ALA A 374 19.10 -14.92 -7.69
N ALA A 375 18.10 -14.03 -7.62
CA ALA A 375 18.32 -12.65 -7.18
C ALA A 375 18.73 -12.58 -5.69
N LEU A 376 18.14 -13.39 -4.82
CA LEU A 376 18.55 -13.49 -3.42
C LEU A 376 19.97 -14.03 -3.27
N ALA A 377 20.36 -15.06 -4.05
CA ALA A 377 21.72 -15.58 -4.05
C ALA A 377 22.73 -14.51 -4.50
N LEU A 378 22.41 -13.76 -5.56
CA LEU A 378 23.22 -12.63 -6.01
C LEU A 378 23.31 -11.54 -4.92
N SER A 379 22.25 -11.32 -4.14
CA SER A 379 22.28 -10.36 -3.03
C SER A 379 23.33 -10.71 -1.99
N VAL A 380 23.44 -11.99 -1.64
CA VAL A 380 24.46 -12.48 -0.69
C VAL A 380 25.85 -12.36 -1.28
N VAL A 381 26.03 -12.70 -2.57
CA VAL A 381 27.34 -12.53 -3.24
C VAL A 381 27.78 -11.08 -3.26
N PHE A 382 26.89 -10.15 -3.65
CA PHE A 382 27.22 -8.73 -3.69
C PHE A 382 27.34 -8.12 -2.28
N GLY A 383 26.56 -8.60 -1.30
CA GLY A 383 26.64 -8.19 0.08
C GLY A 383 27.98 -8.52 0.75
N ALA A 384 28.58 -9.64 0.35
CA ALA A 384 29.90 -10.05 0.81
C ALA A 384 31.05 -9.23 0.23
N LEU A 385 30.81 -8.49 -0.88
CA LEU A 385 31.83 -7.66 -1.52
C LEU A 385 32.08 -6.38 -0.72
N LYS A 386 33.33 -6.16 -0.34
CA LYS A 386 33.77 -4.92 0.31
C LYS A 386 34.54 -4.05 -0.67
N PHE A 387 34.06 -2.85 -0.94
CA PHE A 387 34.75 -1.84 -1.75
C PHE A 387 35.32 -0.76 -0.82
N ALA A 388 36.62 -0.56 -0.85
CA ALA A 388 37.33 0.43 -0.04
C ALA A 388 37.06 0.31 1.49
N GLY A 389 36.83 -0.92 1.98
CA GLY A 389 36.50 -1.17 3.40
C GLY A 389 35.00 -1.11 3.74
N PHE A 390 34.14 -0.64 2.82
CA PHE A 390 32.69 -0.58 2.98
C PHE A 390 32.02 -1.79 2.31
N GLY A 391 31.21 -2.53 3.08
CA GLY A 391 30.29 -3.55 2.57
C GLY A 391 28.87 -3.03 2.57
N LEU A 392 28.10 -3.28 1.50
CA LEU A 392 26.67 -2.91 1.47
C LEU A 392 25.83 -3.83 2.33
N GLY A 393 26.33 -5.00 2.71
CA GLY A 393 25.59 -6.03 3.43
C GLY A 393 24.51 -6.70 2.60
N ASP A 394 24.14 -7.91 3.00
CA ASP A 394 23.22 -8.80 2.25
C ASP A 394 21.83 -8.19 2.09
N SER A 395 21.29 -7.60 3.15
CA SER A 395 19.93 -7.03 3.17
C SER A 395 19.79 -5.82 2.26
N THR A 396 20.83 -4.98 2.17
CA THR A 396 20.85 -3.82 1.26
C THR A 396 20.91 -4.26 -0.21
N CYS A 397 21.78 -5.23 -0.49
CA CYS A 397 21.88 -5.79 -1.83
C CYS A 397 20.57 -6.46 -2.24
N ALA A 398 19.86 -7.12 -1.29
CA ALA A 398 18.53 -7.66 -1.53
C ALA A 398 17.49 -6.58 -1.85
N LEU A 399 17.53 -5.43 -1.17
CA LEU A 399 16.65 -4.30 -1.49
C LEU A 399 16.91 -3.77 -2.91
N ILE A 400 18.19 -3.56 -3.26
CA ILE A 400 18.59 -3.03 -4.57
C ILE A 400 18.23 -4.02 -5.69
N LEU A 401 18.57 -5.30 -5.53
CA LEU A 401 18.22 -6.32 -6.52
C LEU A 401 16.71 -6.54 -6.61
N GLY A 402 16.00 -6.50 -5.50
CA GLY A 402 14.54 -6.50 -5.50
C GLY A 402 13.96 -5.38 -6.35
N LEU A 403 14.46 -4.15 -6.17
CA LEU A 403 14.04 -2.96 -6.93
C LEU A 403 14.28 -3.13 -8.44
N VAL A 404 15.45 -3.64 -8.84
CA VAL A 404 15.76 -3.92 -10.25
C VAL A 404 14.85 -5.03 -10.79
N CYS A 405 14.66 -6.12 -10.04
CA CYS A 405 13.79 -7.24 -10.43
C CYS A 405 12.34 -6.81 -10.60
N GLY A 406 11.79 -6.00 -9.68
CA GLY A 406 10.43 -5.49 -9.78
C GLY A 406 10.24 -4.58 -11.01
N TRP A 407 11.20 -3.70 -11.28
CA TRP A 407 11.21 -2.90 -12.50
C TRP A 407 11.33 -3.76 -13.76
N PHE A 408 12.21 -4.76 -13.77
CA PHE A 408 12.40 -5.67 -14.90
C PHE A 408 11.12 -6.45 -15.18
N HIS A 409 10.49 -7.03 -14.16
CA HIS A 409 9.19 -7.71 -14.29
C HIS A 409 8.10 -6.80 -14.87
N ASN A 410 8.03 -5.54 -14.42
CA ASN A 410 7.05 -4.59 -14.95
C ASN A 410 7.24 -4.30 -16.45
N LYS A 411 8.49 -4.37 -16.94
CA LYS A 411 8.81 -4.27 -18.38
C LYS A 411 8.58 -5.57 -19.14
N ASN A 412 8.93 -6.68 -18.54
CA ASN A 412 8.89 -8.03 -19.12
C ASN A 412 8.07 -8.98 -18.24
N PRO A 413 6.72 -8.92 -18.28
CA PRO A 413 5.85 -9.70 -17.38
C PRO A 413 5.99 -11.21 -17.47
N LYS A 414 6.72 -11.70 -18.50
CA LYS A 414 6.98 -13.13 -18.70
C LYS A 414 7.94 -13.71 -17.64
N TYR A 415 8.88 -12.90 -17.12
CA TYR A 415 9.92 -13.32 -16.19
C TYR A 415 9.78 -12.65 -14.84
N GLY A 416 10.23 -13.32 -13.81
CA GLY A 416 10.28 -12.76 -12.46
C GLY A 416 8.93 -12.54 -11.81
N LYS A 417 7.94 -13.35 -12.18
CA LYS A 417 6.58 -13.25 -11.64
C LYS A 417 6.59 -13.48 -10.14
N PHE A 418 6.07 -12.50 -9.39
CA PHE A 418 5.96 -12.56 -7.94
C PHE A 418 4.59 -12.04 -7.52
N PRO A 419 3.58 -12.94 -7.41
CA PRO A 419 2.19 -12.58 -7.13
C PRO A 419 2.03 -11.81 -5.82
N GLU A 420 1.00 -10.96 -5.75
CA GLU A 420 0.77 -10.07 -4.61
C GLU A 420 0.65 -10.84 -3.28
N GLY A 421 -0.10 -11.95 -3.25
CA GLY A 421 -0.22 -12.78 -2.06
C GLY A 421 1.12 -13.34 -1.56
N ALA A 422 1.98 -13.79 -2.50
CA ALA A 422 3.30 -14.30 -2.15
C ALA A 422 4.23 -13.17 -1.67
N ARG A 423 4.18 -11.97 -2.30
CA ARG A 423 4.92 -10.78 -1.85
C ARG A 423 4.48 -10.35 -0.45
N TRP A 424 3.16 -10.22 -0.24
CA TRP A 424 2.63 -9.86 1.07
C TRP A 424 3.08 -10.83 2.15
N PHE A 425 2.96 -12.14 1.88
CA PHE A 425 3.38 -13.17 2.81
C PHE A 425 4.88 -13.08 3.13
N LEU A 426 5.72 -13.06 2.11
CA LEU A 426 7.18 -13.07 2.29
C LEU A 426 7.68 -11.78 2.97
N LYS A 427 7.10 -10.63 2.64
CA LYS A 427 7.39 -9.35 3.29
C LYS A 427 6.96 -9.34 4.76
N SER A 428 5.71 -9.74 5.02
CA SER A 428 5.14 -9.71 6.37
C SER A 428 5.81 -10.73 7.29
N ILE A 429 6.02 -11.95 6.82
CA ILE A 429 6.67 -13.01 7.60
C ILE A 429 8.16 -12.71 7.77
N GLY A 430 8.86 -12.28 6.72
CA GLY A 430 10.27 -11.90 6.83
C GLY A 430 10.49 -10.82 7.88
N LEU A 431 9.70 -9.75 7.85
CA LEU A 431 9.77 -8.67 8.85
C LEU A 431 9.48 -9.18 10.26
N ASN A 432 8.34 -9.87 10.44
CA ASN A 432 7.90 -10.24 11.78
C ASN A 432 8.74 -11.38 12.38
N LEU A 433 9.30 -12.29 11.57
CA LEU A 433 10.29 -13.26 12.03
C LEU A 433 11.59 -12.59 12.47
N PHE A 434 12.09 -11.62 11.68
CA PHE A 434 13.25 -10.81 12.08
C PHE A 434 13.01 -10.13 13.43
N ILE A 435 11.86 -9.49 13.60
CA ILE A 435 11.48 -8.80 14.84
C ILE A 435 11.30 -9.79 16.01
N ALA A 436 10.69 -10.94 15.78
CA ALA A 436 10.51 -11.98 16.80
C ALA A 436 11.87 -12.46 17.35
N VAL A 437 12.81 -12.76 16.45
CA VAL A 437 14.16 -13.21 16.83
C VAL A 437 14.86 -12.12 17.64
N LYS A 438 14.85 -10.88 17.15
CA LYS A 438 15.45 -9.75 17.88
C LYS A 438 14.82 -9.56 19.27
N ALA A 439 13.50 -9.57 19.39
CA ALA A 439 12.82 -9.41 20.67
C ALA A 439 13.10 -10.55 21.68
N LEU A 440 13.16 -11.81 21.18
CA LEU A 440 13.47 -12.97 22.01
C LEU A 440 14.90 -12.98 22.52
N THR A 441 15.86 -12.46 21.76
CA THR A 441 17.28 -12.41 22.15
C THR A 441 17.64 -11.19 23.00
N THR A 442 16.92 -10.07 22.85
CA THR A 442 17.23 -8.80 23.54
C THR A 442 16.80 -8.77 25.01
N GLY A 443 15.71 -9.40 25.38
CA GLY A 443 15.17 -9.32 26.75
C GLY A 443 14.25 -8.12 27.00
N LEU A 444 13.48 -8.19 28.09
CA LEU A 444 12.56 -7.13 28.51
C LEU A 444 13.35 -5.99 29.19
N PHE A 445 13.10 -4.76 28.71
CA PHE A 445 13.68 -3.55 29.31
C PHE A 445 12.75 -2.93 30.37
N ALA A 446 13.34 -2.21 31.30
CA ALA A 446 12.60 -1.42 32.28
C ALA A 446 12.42 0.03 31.79
N LEU A 447 11.21 0.58 31.91
CA LEU A 447 10.97 2.01 31.69
C LEU A 447 11.64 2.82 32.79
N ASN A 448 12.72 3.50 32.45
CA ASN A 448 13.48 4.38 33.34
C ASN A 448 13.55 5.80 32.73
N LEU A 449 14.15 6.74 33.46
CA LEU A 449 14.29 8.13 32.99
C LEU A 449 15.04 8.23 31.66
N HIS A 450 16.02 7.36 31.41
CA HIS A 450 16.75 7.30 30.16
C HIS A 450 15.83 6.91 28.98
N MET A 451 14.93 5.96 29.16
CA MET A 451 13.94 5.59 28.14
C MET A 451 12.93 6.71 27.88
N LEU A 452 12.55 7.47 28.90
CA LEU A 452 11.69 8.66 28.71
C LEU A 452 12.41 9.76 27.93
N MET A 453 13.70 9.94 28.16
CA MET A 453 14.53 10.87 27.38
C MET A 453 14.61 10.42 25.91
N ILE A 454 14.88 9.14 25.64
CA ILE A 454 14.90 8.58 24.27
C ILE A 454 13.55 8.79 23.60
N LEU A 455 12.45 8.56 24.31
CA LEU A 455 11.10 8.81 23.80
C LEU A 455 10.91 10.28 23.42
N GLY A 456 11.33 11.21 24.27
CA GLY A 456 11.27 12.64 24.02
C GLY A 456 12.08 13.06 22.79
N ILE A 457 13.30 12.56 22.66
CA ILE A 457 14.16 12.81 21.49
C ILE A 457 13.54 12.17 20.23
N GLY A 458 12.98 10.96 20.33
CA GLY A 458 12.27 10.28 19.26
C GLY A 458 11.07 11.06 18.72
N ILE A 459 10.31 11.72 19.60
CA ILE A 459 9.24 12.64 19.21
C ILE A 459 9.78 13.78 18.33
N VAL A 460 10.88 14.39 18.74
CA VAL A 460 11.53 15.48 17.98
C VAL A 460 12.10 14.94 16.67
N ALA A 461 12.72 13.76 16.69
CA ALA A 461 13.25 13.07 15.50
C ALA A 461 12.17 12.76 14.46
N THR A 462 10.94 12.51 14.89
CA THR A 462 9.79 12.35 13.98
C THR A 462 9.31 13.71 13.44
N LEU A 463 9.09 14.69 14.32
CA LEU A 463 8.42 15.93 13.95
C LEU A 463 9.29 16.88 13.13
N VAL A 464 10.59 16.99 13.43
CA VAL A 464 11.49 17.96 12.77
C VAL A 464 11.59 17.68 11.26
N PRO A 465 11.91 16.47 10.78
CA PRO A 465 11.95 16.19 9.35
C PRO A 465 10.60 16.45 8.66
N HIS A 466 9.48 16.08 9.31
CA HIS A 466 8.15 16.32 8.76
C HIS A 466 7.82 17.80 8.63
N ILE A 467 8.06 18.62 9.66
CA ILE A 467 7.76 20.05 9.65
C ILE A 467 8.61 20.77 8.60
N VAL A 468 9.94 20.54 8.63
CA VAL A 468 10.87 21.23 7.72
C VAL A 468 10.58 20.85 6.26
N THR A 469 10.33 19.56 5.98
CA THR A 469 10.02 19.11 4.63
C THR A 469 8.66 19.59 4.14
N LEU A 470 7.65 19.68 5.02
CA LEU A 470 6.35 20.26 4.68
C LEU A 470 6.49 21.71 4.23
N LEU A 471 7.21 22.53 5.01
CA LEU A 471 7.44 23.95 4.70
C LEU A 471 8.25 24.09 3.40
N PHE A 472 9.29 23.30 3.20
CA PHE A 472 10.08 23.26 1.98
C PHE A 472 9.21 22.90 0.76
N SER A 473 8.40 21.85 0.86
CA SER A 473 7.53 21.40 -0.23
C SER A 473 6.49 22.45 -0.61
N LYS A 474 5.94 23.17 0.38
CA LYS A 474 4.95 24.22 0.16
C LYS A 474 5.57 25.48 -0.44
N HIS A 475 6.64 26.01 0.17
CA HIS A 475 7.16 27.33 -0.15
C HIS A 475 8.23 27.30 -1.25
N VAL A 476 9.10 26.29 -1.28
CA VAL A 476 10.19 26.19 -2.27
C VAL A 476 9.74 25.41 -3.51
N LEU A 477 9.19 24.20 -3.33
CA LEU A 477 8.73 23.38 -4.46
C LEU A 477 7.38 23.86 -5.02
N LYS A 478 6.65 24.71 -4.27
CA LYS A 478 5.32 25.24 -4.65
C LYS A 478 4.36 24.10 -5.07
N MET A 479 4.29 23.06 -4.23
CA MET A 479 3.42 21.93 -4.45
C MET A 479 2.00 22.23 -3.97
N ASP A 480 1.00 21.56 -4.55
CA ASP A 480 -0.38 21.61 -4.09
C ASP A 480 -0.50 20.95 -2.70
N ASP A 481 -1.38 21.47 -1.83
CA ASP A 481 -1.51 20.99 -0.46
C ASP A 481 -1.79 19.49 -0.36
N ALA A 482 -2.62 18.96 -1.25
CA ALA A 482 -2.89 17.52 -1.31
C ALA A 482 -1.62 16.71 -1.64
N ASP A 483 -0.80 17.20 -2.58
CA ASP A 483 0.47 16.55 -2.94
C ASP A 483 1.49 16.63 -1.81
N VAL A 484 1.55 17.76 -1.10
CA VAL A 484 2.42 17.93 0.07
C VAL A 484 2.03 16.93 1.16
N LEU A 485 0.75 16.84 1.52
CA LEU A 485 0.27 15.96 2.59
C LEU A 485 0.45 14.48 2.25
N GLY A 486 0.04 14.05 1.05
CA GLY A 486 0.23 12.68 0.61
C GLY A 486 1.72 12.31 0.49
N GLY A 487 2.54 13.24 -0.01
CA GLY A 487 3.98 13.09 -0.09
C GLY A 487 4.66 13.00 1.28
N GLN A 488 4.16 13.69 2.30
CA GLN A 488 4.64 13.57 3.68
C GLN A 488 4.41 12.18 4.26
N CYS A 489 3.21 11.61 4.04
CA CYS A 489 2.93 10.23 4.46
C CYS A 489 3.89 9.23 3.80
N GLY A 490 4.21 9.46 2.52
CA GLY A 490 5.14 8.60 1.78
C GLY A 490 6.59 8.79 2.19
N SER A 491 7.05 10.03 2.40
CA SER A 491 8.41 10.33 2.85
C SER A 491 8.70 9.74 4.24
N GLY A 492 7.69 9.75 5.13
CA GLY A 492 7.76 9.07 6.42
C GLY A 492 7.44 7.57 6.36
N THR A 493 7.29 6.96 5.17
CA THR A 493 7.00 5.53 4.96
C THR A 493 5.80 4.97 5.75
N CYS A 494 4.86 5.84 6.14
CA CYS A 494 3.74 5.49 7.03
C CYS A 494 2.41 5.33 6.29
N THR A 495 2.05 4.10 5.93
CA THR A 495 0.75 3.79 5.28
C THR A 495 -0.44 4.11 6.19
N ALA A 496 -0.29 3.95 7.51
CA ALA A 496 -1.35 4.28 8.47
C ALA A 496 -1.68 5.79 8.46
N ALA A 497 -0.67 6.64 8.26
CA ALA A 497 -0.86 8.08 8.10
C ALA A 497 -1.63 8.42 6.81
N LEU A 498 -1.30 7.76 5.69
CA LEU A 498 -2.06 7.90 4.45
C LEU A 498 -3.53 7.49 4.62
N ASN A 499 -3.78 6.33 5.21
CA ASN A 499 -5.15 5.84 5.41
C ASN A 499 -5.96 6.83 6.27
N SER A 500 -5.39 7.34 7.35
CA SER A 500 -6.04 8.35 8.19
C SER A 500 -6.32 9.66 7.43
N LEU A 501 -5.42 10.06 6.53
CA LEU A 501 -5.60 11.24 5.67
C LEU A 501 -6.73 11.01 4.65
N ILE A 502 -6.78 9.84 4.02
CA ILE A 502 -7.84 9.43 3.10
C ILE A 502 -9.20 9.40 3.80
N ASP A 503 -9.27 8.77 4.98
CA ASP A 503 -10.51 8.71 5.78
C ASP A 503 -10.99 10.09 6.21
N SER A 504 -10.06 10.98 6.59
CA SER A 504 -10.39 12.35 6.99
C SER A 504 -10.89 13.21 5.82
N ALA A 505 -10.46 12.93 4.60
CA ALA A 505 -10.80 13.70 3.41
C ALA A 505 -11.91 13.07 2.56
N GLY A 506 -12.20 11.77 2.76
CA GLY A 506 -13.09 11.00 1.89
C GLY A 506 -12.58 10.89 0.44
N SER A 507 -11.25 10.92 0.22
CA SER A 507 -10.69 11.00 -1.13
C SER A 507 -9.34 10.30 -1.26
N LEU A 508 -9.14 9.61 -2.39
CA LEU A 508 -7.90 8.89 -2.73
C LEU A 508 -6.84 9.78 -3.42
N VAL A 509 -7.07 11.09 -3.56
CA VAL A 509 -6.20 12.01 -4.32
C VAL A 509 -4.75 12.05 -3.80
N PHE A 510 -4.52 11.73 -2.54
CA PHE A 510 -3.21 11.71 -1.86
C PHE A 510 -2.33 10.51 -2.25
N THR A 511 -2.93 9.45 -2.81
CA THR A 511 -2.22 8.19 -3.10
C THR A 511 -1.13 8.32 -4.14
N ALA A 512 -1.28 9.21 -5.11
CA ALA A 512 -0.30 9.38 -6.19
C ALA A 512 1.03 9.96 -5.68
N SER A 513 0.97 11.01 -4.87
CA SER A 513 2.16 11.61 -4.24
C SER A 513 2.77 10.67 -3.21
N TYR A 514 1.95 10.01 -2.39
CA TYR A 514 2.39 8.98 -1.46
C TYR A 514 3.19 7.87 -2.16
N ALA A 515 2.65 7.28 -3.22
CA ALA A 515 3.30 6.13 -3.87
C ALA A 515 4.72 6.46 -4.36
N THR A 516 4.90 7.64 -4.95
CA THR A 516 6.22 8.08 -5.44
C THR A 516 7.19 8.37 -4.30
N THR A 517 6.78 9.16 -3.32
CA THR A 517 7.64 9.52 -2.19
C THR A 517 7.98 8.31 -1.33
N ASN A 518 7.02 7.41 -1.11
CA ASN A 518 7.22 6.17 -0.37
C ASN A 518 8.24 5.23 -1.04
N ALA A 519 8.17 5.09 -2.36
CA ALA A 519 9.14 4.28 -3.10
C ALA A 519 10.57 4.82 -2.97
N VAL A 520 10.76 6.14 -3.07
CA VAL A 520 12.05 6.80 -2.91
C VAL A 520 12.53 6.73 -1.46
N ALA A 521 11.66 7.06 -0.50
CA ALA A 521 11.99 7.08 0.92
C ALA A 521 12.36 5.70 1.46
N ASN A 522 11.68 4.63 1.05
CA ASN A 522 12.03 3.27 1.44
C ASN A 522 13.49 2.92 1.08
N ILE A 523 13.96 3.36 -0.08
CA ILE A 523 15.34 3.13 -0.51
C ILE A 523 16.31 3.99 0.30
N LEU A 524 16.05 5.29 0.37
CA LEU A 524 16.96 6.25 1.00
C LEU A 524 17.06 6.09 2.52
N LEU A 525 15.93 5.87 3.19
CA LEU A 525 15.92 5.63 4.63
C LEU A 525 16.55 4.27 4.99
N THR A 526 16.41 3.26 4.13
CA THR A 526 17.14 2.01 4.31
C THR A 526 18.65 2.25 4.16
N ALA A 527 19.07 2.97 3.11
CA ALA A 527 20.46 3.35 2.93
C ALA A 527 21.01 4.21 4.09
N LEU A 528 20.15 5.04 4.72
CA LEU A 528 20.48 5.80 5.92
C LEU A 528 20.97 4.89 7.06
N GLY A 529 20.39 3.70 7.22
CA GLY A 529 20.84 2.72 8.21
C GLY A 529 22.31 2.30 8.00
N ILE A 530 22.74 2.13 6.75
CA ILE A 530 24.13 1.81 6.41
C ILE A 530 25.03 2.99 6.73
N VAL A 531 24.63 4.19 6.30
CA VAL A 531 25.41 5.41 6.50
C VAL A 531 25.59 5.69 7.99
N LEU A 532 24.52 5.59 8.79
CA LEU A 532 24.61 5.73 10.25
C LEU A 532 25.51 4.64 10.87
N SER A 533 25.38 3.39 10.42
CA SER A 533 26.20 2.28 10.90
C SER A 533 27.70 2.45 10.60
N ALA A 534 28.02 3.17 9.53
CA ALA A 534 29.40 3.40 9.11
C ALA A 534 30.03 4.67 9.69
N LEU A 535 29.22 5.69 10.00
CA LEU A 535 29.70 7.00 10.45
C LEU A 535 29.70 7.13 11.98
N LEU A 536 28.71 6.53 12.66
CA LEU A 536 28.62 6.48 14.12
C LEU A 536 29.40 5.28 14.67
#